data_6455d4c2e8663afb0f22a864fc62c349
#
_entry.id   6455d4c2e8663afb0f22a864fc62c349
#
_cell.length_a   1.000
_cell.length_b   1.000
_cell.length_c   1.000
_cell.angle_alpha   90.00
_cell.angle_beta   90.00
_cell.angle_gamma   90.00
#
_symmetry.space_group_name_H-M   'P 1'
#
loop_
_entity.id
_entity.type
_entity.pdbx_description
1 polymer ?
#
loop_
_entity_poly.entity_id
_entity_poly.type
_entity_poly.pdbx_seq_one_letter_code
_entity_poly.pdbx_strand_id
1 'polypeptide(L)'
;MKIAIATDNYTRVAGHAGKARHWLLYLLHGHTPQQLLPAPTLIKLAPEQVMHHFKDDAPHPLDGVDLVVAGSAGEGFIRHMRERGADVLLTGEDDPATALTQILAGEALPDPRFDVTTTLCKLRDLFLRH
;
A
#
# COMPACT_ATOMS: atom_id res chain seq x y z
N MET A 1 10.35 -6.18 4.70
CA MET A 1 9.18 -5.27 4.64
C MET A 1 8.18 -5.76 3.62
N LYS A 2 6.93 -5.79 3.97
CA LYS A 2 5.84 -6.13 3.04
C LYS A 2 5.09 -4.87 2.66
N ILE A 3 4.99 -4.60 1.35
CA ILE A 3 4.26 -3.45 0.82
C ILE A 3 3.14 -3.97 -0.08
N ALA A 4 1.91 -3.58 0.20
CA ALA A 4 0.74 -3.93 -0.59
C ALA A 4 0.24 -2.70 -1.34
N ILE A 5 0.10 -2.82 -2.66
CA ILE A 5 -0.43 -1.75 -3.49
C ILE A 5 -1.82 -2.14 -3.98
N ALA A 6 -2.82 -1.33 -3.63
CA ALA A 6 -4.18 -1.48 -4.15
C ALA A 6 -4.20 -1.13 -5.63
N THR A 7 -4.77 -2.00 -6.45
CA THR A 7 -4.79 -1.81 -7.90
C THR A 7 -6.17 -2.03 -8.51
N ASP A 8 -6.34 -1.49 -9.71
CA ASP A 8 -7.40 -1.86 -10.61
C ASP A 8 -6.84 -2.94 -11.54
N ASN A 9 -7.27 -4.15 -11.35
CA ASN A 9 -6.88 -5.29 -12.17
C ASN A 9 -5.35 -5.44 -12.37
N TYR A 10 -4.57 -5.13 -11.31
CA TYR A 10 -3.09 -5.24 -11.25
C TYR A 10 -2.31 -4.26 -12.12
N THR A 11 -2.97 -3.36 -12.84
CA THR A 11 -2.30 -2.50 -13.82
C THR A 11 -2.15 -1.06 -13.36
N ARG A 12 -3.05 -0.55 -12.54
CA ARG A 12 -3.04 0.84 -12.07
C ARG A 12 -3.29 0.88 -10.58
N VAL A 13 -2.72 1.90 -9.92
CA VAL A 13 -3.02 2.16 -8.51
C VAL A 13 -4.51 2.49 -8.37
N ALA A 14 -5.18 1.76 -7.47
CA ALA A 14 -6.63 1.92 -7.28
C ALA A 14 -6.97 3.23 -6.59
N GLY A 15 -8.10 3.80 -7.00
CA GLY A 15 -8.60 5.04 -6.40
C GLY A 15 -9.18 4.86 -5.00
N HIS A 16 -9.60 3.65 -4.60
CA HIS A 16 -10.25 3.40 -3.31
C HIS A 16 -9.73 2.12 -2.67
N ALA A 17 -8.83 2.28 -1.70
CA ALA A 17 -8.19 1.13 -1.05
C ALA A 17 -9.19 0.19 -0.37
N GLY A 18 -10.19 0.74 0.31
CA GLY A 18 -11.16 -0.07 1.04
C GLY A 18 -12.02 -0.97 0.18
N LYS A 19 -12.15 -0.67 -1.11
CA LYS A 19 -12.95 -1.43 -2.07
C LYS A 19 -12.12 -2.27 -3.03
N ALA A 20 -10.80 -2.16 -2.97
CA ALA A 20 -9.93 -2.85 -3.91
C ALA A 20 -9.92 -4.36 -3.67
N ARG A 21 -10.04 -5.13 -4.75
CA ARG A 21 -9.95 -6.59 -4.72
C ARG A 21 -8.60 -7.12 -5.22
N HIS A 22 -7.93 -6.37 -6.09
CA HIS A 22 -6.69 -6.78 -6.74
C HIS A 22 -5.53 -6.02 -6.14
N TRP A 23 -4.60 -6.75 -5.55
CA TRP A 23 -3.46 -6.17 -4.84
C TRP A 23 -2.15 -6.73 -5.36
N LEU A 24 -1.13 -5.90 -5.38
CA LEU A 24 0.24 -6.33 -5.63
C LEU A 24 0.97 -6.33 -4.29
N LEU A 25 1.50 -7.49 -3.90
CA LEU A 25 2.26 -7.65 -2.66
C LEU A 25 3.74 -7.79 -3.00
N TYR A 26 4.54 -6.85 -2.50
CA TYR A 26 5.99 -6.87 -2.64
C TYR A 26 6.65 -7.26 -1.33
N LEU A 27 7.58 -8.21 -1.39
CA LEU A 27 8.42 -8.60 -0.26
C LEU A 27 9.81 -8.02 -0.49
N LEU A 28 10.22 -7.08 0.38
CA LEU A 28 11.48 -6.36 0.24
C LEU A 28 12.40 -6.70 1.41
N HIS A 29 13.62 -7.18 1.10
CA HIS A 29 14.65 -7.52 2.09
C HIS A 29 15.91 -6.73 1.79
N GLY A 30 16.15 -5.65 2.55
CA GLY A 30 17.34 -4.82 2.36
C GLY A 30 17.44 -4.21 0.97
N HIS A 31 16.33 -3.97 0.33
CA HIS A 31 16.27 -3.46 -1.04
C HIS A 31 16.76 -2.02 -1.12
N THR A 32 17.57 -1.70 -2.14
CA THR A 32 18.03 -0.34 -2.41
C THR A 32 17.36 0.19 -3.68
N PRO A 33 17.29 1.54 -3.83
CA PRO A 33 16.67 2.13 -5.02
C PRO A 33 17.30 1.71 -6.35
N GLN A 34 18.57 1.32 -6.34
CA GLN A 34 19.30 0.89 -7.54
C GLN A 34 19.05 -0.56 -7.93
N GLN A 35 18.46 -1.34 -7.06
CA GLN A 35 18.15 -2.73 -7.34
C GLN A 35 16.85 -2.85 -8.12
N LEU A 36 16.74 -3.87 -8.95
CA LEU A 36 15.49 -4.19 -9.62
C LEU A 36 14.46 -4.61 -8.59
N LEU A 37 13.22 -4.18 -8.80
CA LEU A 37 12.12 -4.57 -7.93
C LEU A 37 11.88 -6.09 -8.07
N PRO A 38 11.62 -6.79 -6.95
CA PRO A 38 11.19 -8.19 -7.04
C PRO A 38 9.83 -8.27 -7.72
N ALA A 39 9.53 -9.42 -8.29
CA ALA A 39 8.21 -9.66 -8.85
C ALA A 39 7.16 -9.66 -7.72
N PRO A 40 6.05 -8.94 -7.90
CA PRO A 40 5.00 -8.94 -6.87
C PRO A 40 4.21 -10.25 -6.88
N THR A 41 3.65 -10.58 -5.73
CA THR A 41 2.61 -11.60 -5.65
C THR A 41 1.28 -10.93 -5.97
N LEU A 42 0.54 -11.51 -6.91
CA LEU A 42 -0.80 -11.02 -7.27
C LEU A 42 -1.82 -11.61 -6.31
N ILE A 43 -2.55 -10.74 -5.63
CA ILE A 43 -3.57 -11.15 -4.65
C ILE A 43 -4.91 -10.68 -5.16
N LYS A 44 -5.88 -11.61 -5.20
CA LYS A 44 -7.27 -11.30 -5.48
C LYS A 44 -8.10 -11.63 -4.24
N LEU A 45 -8.67 -10.61 -3.63
CA LEU A 45 -9.50 -10.80 -2.45
C LEU A 45 -10.87 -11.37 -2.84
N ALA A 46 -11.36 -12.31 -2.04
CA ALA A 46 -12.75 -12.72 -2.11
C ALA A 46 -13.64 -11.53 -1.67
N PRO A 47 -14.93 -11.48 -2.07
CA PRO A 47 -15.79 -10.36 -1.70
C PRO A 47 -15.83 -10.06 -0.20
N GLU A 48 -15.83 -11.10 0.63
CA GLU A 48 -15.84 -10.94 2.10
C GLU A 48 -14.49 -10.51 2.67
N GLN A 49 -13.41 -10.59 1.90
CA GLN A 49 -12.06 -10.16 2.30
C GLN A 49 -11.75 -8.73 1.90
N VAL A 50 -12.56 -8.11 1.06
CA VAL A 50 -12.42 -6.70 0.72
C VAL A 50 -12.50 -5.89 2.03
N MET A 51 -11.53 -5.01 2.27
CA MET A 51 -11.38 -4.36 3.58
C MET A 51 -12.63 -3.62 4.04
N HIS A 52 -13.41 -3.08 3.11
CA HIS A 52 -14.67 -2.42 3.43
C HIS A 52 -15.69 -3.38 4.09
N HIS A 53 -15.57 -4.68 3.83
CA HIS A 53 -16.50 -5.70 4.34
C HIS A 53 -15.86 -6.66 5.34
N PHE A 54 -14.55 -6.64 5.50
CA PHE A 54 -13.84 -7.61 6.31
C PHE A 54 -14.08 -7.37 7.81
N LYS A 55 -14.44 -8.44 8.53
CA LYS A 55 -14.83 -8.38 9.95
C LYS A 55 -13.73 -8.77 10.92
N ASP A 56 -12.51 -9.00 10.45
CA ASP A 56 -11.36 -9.43 11.26
C ASP A 56 -11.58 -10.75 12.03
N ASP A 57 -12.39 -11.62 11.49
CA ASP A 57 -12.75 -12.90 12.12
C ASP A 57 -11.97 -14.10 11.58
N ALA A 58 -11.02 -13.88 10.70
CA ALA A 58 -10.23 -14.94 10.06
C ALA A 58 -8.89 -14.37 9.56
N PRO A 59 -7.90 -15.23 9.22
CA PRO A 59 -6.69 -14.77 8.56
C PRO A 59 -7.02 -14.07 7.24
N HIS A 60 -6.20 -13.07 6.90
CA HIS A 60 -6.39 -12.26 5.70
C HIS A 60 -5.14 -12.31 4.82
N PRO A 61 -5.28 -12.32 3.47
CA PRO A 61 -4.11 -12.33 2.58
C PRO A 61 -3.15 -11.16 2.75
N LEU A 62 -3.60 -10.04 3.33
CA LEU A 62 -2.77 -8.87 3.60
C LEU A 62 -2.23 -8.82 5.04
N ASP A 63 -2.34 -9.90 5.80
CA ASP A 63 -1.78 -9.95 7.14
C ASP A 63 -0.26 -9.76 7.11
N GLY A 64 0.25 -9.00 8.06
CA GLY A 64 1.69 -8.73 8.18
C GLY A 64 2.23 -7.67 7.22
N VAL A 65 1.38 -6.99 6.47
CA VAL A 65 1.78 -5.89 5.61
C VAL A 65 2.22 -4.69 6.47
N ASP A 66 3.34 -4.08 6.11
CA ASP A 66 3.89 -2.91 6.81
C ASP A 66 3.38 -1.60 6.22
N LEU A 67 3.14 -1.59 4.91
CA LEU A 67 2.72 -0.38 4.19
C LEU A 67 1.66 -0.73 3.15
N VAL A 68 0.61 0.07 3.10
CA VAL A 68 -0.43 0.01 2.07
C VAL A 68 -0.33 1.28 1.22
N VAL A 69 -0.36 1.12 -0.11
CA VAL A 69 -0.30 2.23 -1.07
C VAL A 69 -1.57 2.24 -1.90
N ALA A 70 -2.19 3.39 -2.04
CA ALA A 70 -3.41 3.56 -2.83
C ALA A 70 -3.56 5.01 -3.31
N GLY A 71 -4.49 5.25 -4.22
CA GLY A 71 -4.82 6.60 -4.69
C GLY A 71 -5.62 7.40 -3.67
N SER A 72 -6.52 6.73 -2.95
CA SER A 72 -7.25 7.32 -1.83
C SER A 72 -7.68 6.24 -0.85
N ALA A 73 -8.02 6.66 0.37
CA ALA A 73 -8.52 5.78 1.41
C ALA A 73 -9.33 6.61 2.39
N GLY A 74 -10.43 6.03 2.88
CA GLY A 74 -11.23 6.66 3.93
C GLY A 74 -10.55 6.58 5.30
N GLU A 75 -10.97 7.44 6.22
CA GLU A 75 -10.42 7.44 7.58
C GLU A 75 -10.60 6.11 8.29
N GLY A 76 -11.75 5.46 8.08
CA GLY A 76 -12.01 4.14 8.67
C GLY A 76 -11.04 3.07 8.18
N PHE A 77 -10.73 3.09 6.88
CA PHE A 77 -9.74 2.20 6.32
C PHE A 77 -8.34 2.45 6.92
N ILE A 78 -7.93 3.71 6.97
CA ILE A 78 -6.61 4.08 7.49
C ILE A 78 -6.48 3.64 8.95
N ARG A 79 -7.49 3.92 9.78
CA ARG A 79 -7.51 3.50 11.17
C ARG A 79 -7.45 1.98 11.31
N HIS A 80 -8.25 1.26 10.51
CA HIS A 80 -8.28 -0.19 10.53
C HIS A 80 -6.90 -0.79 10.19
N MET A 81 -6.25 -0.27 9.16
CA MET A 81 -4.92 -0.75 8.78
C MET A 81 -3.87 -0.43 9.84
N ARG A 82 -3.94 0.75 10.46
CA ARG A 82 -3.03 1.11 11.56
C ARG A 82 -3.20 0.20 12.77
N GLU A 83 -4.41 -0.17 13.10
CA GLU A 83 -4.69 -1.14 14.18
C GLU A 83 -4.08 -2.50 13.86
N ARG A 84 -3.95 -2.84 12.59
CA ARG A 84 -3.30 -4.07 12.12
C ARG A 84 -1.79 -3.92 11.94
N GLY A 85 -1.22 -2.78 12.26
CA GLY A 85 0.23 -2.54 12.18
C GLY A 85 0.72 -2.04 10.83
N ALA A 86 -0.16 -1.62 9.94
CA ALA A 86 0.20 -1.12 8.62
C ALA A 86 -0.01 0.38 8.52
N ASP A 87 0.99 1.09 7.95
CA ASP A 87 0.82 2.48 7.55
C ASP A 87 0.17 2.56 6.17
N VAL A 88 -0.49 3.67 5.89
CA VAL A 88 -1.15 3.91 4.61
C VAL A 88 -0.55 5.14 3.95
N LEU A 89 -0.09 4.98 2.69
CA LEU A 89 0.45 6.06 1.89
C LEU A 89 -0.45 6.29 0.68
N LEU A 90 -0.83 7.53 0.45
CA LEU A 90 -1.65 7.89 -0.70
C LEU A 90 -0.80 8.58 -1.75
N THR A 91 -1.06 8.28 -3.02
CA THR A 91 -0.30 8.84 -4.15
C THR A 91 -1.20 9.11 -5.35
N GLY A 92 -0.87 10.16 -6.11
CA GLY A 92 -1.47 10.41 -7.41
C GLY A 92 -0.81 9.64 -8.55
N GLU A 93 0.26 8.87 -8.28
CA GLU A 93 0.93 8.06 -9.29
C GLU A 93 0.05 6.87 -9.68
N ASP A 94 -0.18 6.69 -10.99
CA ASP A 94 -1.02 5.61 -11.50
C ASP A 94 -0.29 4.28 -11.63
N ASP A 95 1.01 4.30 -11.94
CA ASP A 95 1.79 3.09 -12.17
C ASP A 95 2.32 2.51 -10.86
N PRO A 96 1.94 1.27 -10.48
CA PRO A 96 2.37 0.69 -9.21
C PRO A 96 3.89 0.58 -9.05
N ALA A 97 4.59 0.12 -10.08
CA ALA A 97 6.04 -0.03 -10.01
C ALA A 97 6.74 1.32 -9.87
N THR A 98 6.26 2.34 -10.57
CA THR A 98 6.79 3.70 -10.46
C THR A 98 6.57 4.27 -9.07
N ALA A 99 5.36 4.10 -8.51
CA ALA A 99 5.06 4.52 -7.15
C ALA A 99 6.00 3.87 -6.15
N LEU A 100 6.21 2.55 -6.26
CA LEU A 100 7.09 1.82 -5.36
C LEU A 100 8.54 2.29 -5.48
N THR A 101 9.02 2.51 -6.71
CA THR A 101 10.38 3.02 -6.96
C THR A 101 10.59 4.38 -6.31
N GLN A 102 9.61 5.28 -6.43
CA GLN A 102 9.67 6.59 -5.81
C GLN A 102 9.71 6.49 -4.27
N ILE A 103 8.91 5.61 -3.70
CA ILE A 103 8.89 5.36 -2.25
C ILE A 103 10.27 4.88 -1.78
N LEU A 104 10.84 3.90 -2.45
CA LEU A 104 12.12 3.32 -2.06
C LEU A 104 13.29 4.30 -2.23
N ALA A 105 13.20 5.20 -3.19
CA ALA A 105 14.19 6.25 -3.40
C ALA A 105 14.06 7.41 -2.41
N GLY A 106 13.01 7.43 -1.60
CA GLY A 106 12.73 8.55 -0.70
C GLY A 106 12.26 9.81 -1.42
N GLU A 107 11.82 9.66 -2.67
CA GLU A 107 11.34 10.79 -3.46
C GLU A 107 9.94 11.21 -3.00
N ALA A 108 9.62 12.51 -3.19
CA ALA A 108 8.27 12.99 -2.97
C ALA A 108 7.33 12.34 -4.00
N LEU A 109 6.23 11.77 -3.50
CA LEU A 109 5.20 11.23 -4.37
C LEU A 109 4.32 12.36 -4.92
N PRO A 110 3.73 12.19 -6.13
CA PRO A 110 2.70 13.11 -6.58
C PRO A 110 1.57 13.21 -5.56
N ASP A 111 1.06 14.42 -5.36
CA ASP A 111 0.00 14.65 -4.40
C ASP A 111 -1.22 13.79 -4.72
N PRO A 112 -1.80 13.13 -3.75
CA PRO A 112 -3.04 12.40 -3.96
C PRO A 112 -4.19 13.37 -4.25
N ARG A 113 -5.23 12.86 -4.89
CA ARG A 113 -6.42 13.67 -5.18
C ARG A 113 -7.13 14.15 -3.92
N PHE A 114 -6.92 13.46 -2.81
CA PHE A 114 -7.49 13.80 -1.51
C PHE A 114 -6.35 13.95 -0.50
N ASP A 115 -6.40 15.02 0.28
CA ASP A 115 -5.32 15.40 1.16
C ASP A 115 -5.21 14.49 2.38
N VAL A 116 -4.07 13.82 2.52
CA VAL A 116 -3.69 13.12 3.76
C VAL A 116 -2.21 13.39 4.00
N THR A 117 -1.93 14.45 4.71
CA THR A 117 -0.60 15.03 4.80
C THR A 117 0.33 14.37 5.80
N THR A 118 -0.18 13.57 6.74
CA THR A 118 0.63 13.07 7.86
C THR A 118 1.41 11.81 7.55
N THR A 119 1.12 11.13 6.44
CA THR A 119 1.65 9.80 6.14
C THR A 119 3.09 9.83 5.64
N LEU A 120 3.50 10.90 4.94
CA LEU A 120 4.85 11.01 4.36
C LEU A 120 5.94 11.06 5.42
N CYS A 121 5.72 11.77 6.55
CA CYS A 121 6.70 11.85 7.62
C CYS A 121 6.93 10.50 8.28
N LYS A 122 5.86 9.75 8.50
CA LYS A 122 5.94 8.41 9.09
C LYS A 122 6.64 7.42 8.17
N LEU A 123 6.41 7.52 6.89
CA LEU A 123 7.05 6.67 5.91
C LEU A 123 8.55 6.91 5.86
N ARG A 124 8.97 8.18 5.87
CA ARG A 124 10.37 8.56 5.90
C ARG A 124 11.07 7.96 7.12
N ASP A 125 10.44 8.03 8.30
CA ASP A 125 10.97 7.43 9.52
C ASP A 125 11.06 5.90 9.41
N LEU A 126 10.09 5.26 8.79
CA LEU A 126 10.08 3.81 8.61
C LEU A 126 11.26 3.33 7.77
N PHE A 127 11.60 4.04 6.69
CA PHE A 127 12.74 3.70 5.84
C PHE A 127 14.09 4.09 6.45
N LEU A 128 14.16 5.13 7.26
CA LEU A 128 15.39 5.54 7.93
C LEU A 128 15.80 4.56 9.06
N ARG A 129 14.91 3.73 9.55
CA ARG A 129 15.19 2.72 10.57
C ARG A 129 15.85 1.46 10.02
N HIS A 130 15.92 1.37 8.73
CA HIS A 130 16.53 0.24 8.03
C HIS A 130 17.81 0.73 7.31
#